data_42c83a862a2b815b2da31d35a76c0812
#
_entry.id   42c83a862a2b815b2da31d35a76c0812
#
_cell.length_a   1.000
_cell.length_b   1.000
_cell.length_c   1.000
_cell.angle_alpha   90.00
_cell.angle_beta   90.00
_cell.angle_gamma   90.00
#
_symmetry.space_group_name_H-M   'P 1'
#
loop_
_entity.id
_entity.type
_entity.pdbx_description
1 polymer ?
#
loop_
_entity_poly.entity_id
_entity_poly.type
_entity_poly.pdbx_seq_one_letter_code
_entity_poly.pdbx_strand_id
1 'polypeptide(L)'
;MKHEHIAALLRTAALEEILPRYRKVDGHLKADGSWLTEADTAMQNRVQRDLAALWPEIPFLGEEMSAEQQQVLMQQADTGLWILDPVDGTTNFSVGLPIFGPSLALIRGGQVVLGVVMDVMRDEVFSAARGEGAWLNGERMPPVVSNLPLSKTVACIDFKRLAPALATRMACEPPYSSQRSIGSVALDWCWVAAGRFHVYLHGKQGLWDYAAGHLILQEVGGHSCTLDGEAVFNNTLEKRSAVCAGDGRLFAEWYAALFD
;
A
#
# COMPACT_ATOMS: atom_id res chain seq x y z
N MET A 1 -14.24 -16.45 1.31
CA MET A 1 -14.06 -15.24 2.16
C MET A 1 -14.41 -14.06 1.28
N LYS A 2 -15.29 -13.16 1.73
CA LYS A 2 -15.74 -12.03 0.90
C LYS A 2 -14.96 -10.77 1.31
N HIS A 3 -14.49 -10.01 0.33
CA HIS A 3 -13.72 -8.78 0.56
C HIS A 3 -14.54 -7.74 1.35
N GLU A 4 -15.87 -7.67 1.16
CA GLU A 4 -16.73 -6.71 1.87
C GLU A 4 -16.72 -6.91 3.40
N HIS A 5 -16.66 -8.16 3.87
CA HIS A 5 -16.59 -8.45 5.31
C HIS A 5 -15.26 -7.97 5.91
N ILE A 6 -14.15 -8.16 5.17
CA ILE A 6 -12.83 -7.70 5.62
C ILE A 6 -12.75 -6.17 5.56
N ALA A 7 -13.32 -5.56 4.53
CA ALA A 7 -13.41 -4.10 4.41
C ALA A 7 -14.19 -3.48 5.59
N ALA A 8 -15.35 -4.06 5.95
CA ALA A 8 -16.14 -3.61 7.08
C ALA A 8 -15.41 -3.79 8.43
N LEU A 9 -14.70 -4.93 8.62
CA LEU A 9 -13.88 -5.19 9.81
C LEU A 9 -12.77 -4.14 9.93
N LEU A 10 -11.99 -3.95 8.87
CA LEU A 10 -10.85 -3.00 8.88
C LEU A 10 -11.33 -1.56 9.10
N ARG A 11 -12.43 -1.16 8.44
CA ARG A 11 -13.03 0.17 8.64
C ARG A 11 -13.47 0.38 10.08
N THR A 12 -14.18 -0.58 10.68
CA THR A 12 -14.63 -0.47 12.08
C THR A 12 -13.43 -0.35 13.01
N ALA A 13 -12.41 -1.21 12.85
CA ALA A 13 -11.19 -1.16 13.66
C ALA A 13 -10.47 0.20 13.51
N ALA A 14 -10.32 0.72 12.29
CA ALA A 14 -9.64 1.99 12.05
C ALA A 14 -10.39 3.18 12.67
N LEU A 15 -11.72 3.23 12.58
CA LEU A 15 -12.54 4.28 13.18
C LEU A 15 -12.52 4.24 14.71
N GLU A 16 -12.39 3.06 15.32
CA GLU A 16 -12.35 2.89 16.78
C GLU A 16 -10.94 3.02 17.36
N GLU A 17 -9.88 2.60 16.63
CA GLU A 17 -8.53 2.56 17.18
C GLU A 17 -7.61 3.68 16.65
N ILE A 18 -7.72 4.08 15.39
CA ILE A 18 -6.84 5.10 14.79
C ILE A 18 -7.43 6.50 14.97
N LEU A 19 -8.65 6.73 14.51
CA LEU A 19 -9.25 8.06 14.44
C LEU A 19 -9.34 8.77 15.81
N PRO A 20 -9.70 8.11 16.94
CA PRO A 20 -9.75 8.78 18.24
C PRO A 20 -8.39 9.20 18.78
N ARG A 21 -7.30 8.58 18.30
CA ARG A 21 -5.91 8.85 18.71
C ARG A 21 -5.23 9.91 17.84
N TYR A 22 -5.78 10.21 16.68
CA TYR A 22 -5.23 11.21 15.77
C TYR A 22 -5.13 12.58 16.45
N ARG A 23 -3.94 13.21 16.42
CA ARG A 23 -3.58 14.46 17.08
C ARG A 23 -3.68 14.43 18.62
N LYS A 24 -3.74 13.26 19.24
CA LYS A 24 -3.89 13.12 20.70
C LYS A 24 -2.81 12.28 21.35
N VAL A 25 -2.02 11.56 20.57
CA VAL A 25 -0.96 10.69 21.07
C VAL A 25 0.40 11.12 20.55
N ASP A 26 1.41 10.97 21.41
CA ASP A 26 2.79 11.21 21.03
C ASP A 26 3.32 9.95 20.30
N GLY A 27 4.15 10.19 19.28
CA GLY A 27 4.87 9.13 18.58
C GLY A 27 6.27 8.93 19.17
N HIS A 28 6.79 7.71 19.06
CA HIS A 28 8.18 7.37 19.39
C HIS A 28 8.92 6.93 18.13
N LEU A 29 10.22 7.28 18.04
CA LEU A 29 11.06 6.82 16.95
C LEU A 29 11.51 5.37 17.21
N LYS A 30 11.31 4.49 16.25
CA LYS A 30 11.89 3.14 16.22
C LYS A 30 13.41 3.21 15.96
N ALA A 31 14.13 2.11 16.15
CA ALA A 31 15.57 2.04 15.91
C ALA A 31 15.98 2.32 14.45
N ASP A 32 15.09 2.07 13.50
CA ASP A 32 15.29 2.35 12.08
C ASP A 32 14.89 3.78 11.65
N GLY A 33 14.48 4.62 12.63
CA GLY A 33 14.07 6.01 12.43
C GLY A 33 12.63 6.20 11.95
N SER A 34 11.82 5.14 11.84
CA SER A 34 10.38 5.25 11.62
C SER A 34 9.65 5.61 12.92
N TRP A 35 8.41 6.12 12.79
CA TRP A 35 7.56 6.43 13.94
C TRP A 35 6.74 5.22 14.34
N LEU A 36 6.48 5.09 15.64
CA LEU A 36 5.51 4.18 16.25
C LEU A 36 4.62 4.99 17.18
N THR A 37 3.34 4.77 17.10
CA THR A 37 2.36 5.39 17.99
C THR A 37 1.51 4.34 18.70
N GLU A 38 0.77 4.77 19.72
CA GLU A 38 -0.23 3.91 20.37
C GLU A 38 -1.30 3.42 19.38
N ALA A 39 -1.57 4.20 18.32
CA ALA A 39 -2.53 3.82 17.29
C ALA A 39 -2.09 2.57 16.52
N ASP A 40 -0.80 2.43 16.18
CA ASP A 40 -0.25 1.27 15.49
C ASP A 40 -0.47 -0.01 16.31
N THR A 41 -0.09 0.04 17.60
CA THR A 41 -0.25 -1.11 18.51
C THR A 41 -1.72 -1.46 18.75
N ALA A 42 -2.58 -0.47 18.98
CA ALA A 42 -4.00 -0.68 19.22
C ALA A 42 -4.69 -1.29 17.98
N MET A 43 -4.40 -0.75 16.80
CA MET A 43 -4.95 -1.24 15.55
C MET A 43 -4.48 -2.66 15.23
N GLN A 44 -3.17 -2.95 15.39
CA GLN A 44 -2.64 -4.29 15.17
C GLN A 44 -3.31 -5.33 16.09
N ASN A 45 -3.38 -5.04 17.41
CA ASN A 45 -4.00 -5.95 18.36
C ASN A 45 -5.50 -6.16 18.07
N ARG A 46 -6.21 -5.12 17.65
CA ARG A 46 -7.62 -5.19 17.30
C ARG A 46 -7.84 -6.09 16.09
N VAL A 47 -7.15 -5.84 14.99
CA VAL A 47 -7.29 -6.61 13.74
C VAL A 47 -6.86 -8.06 13.93
N GLN A 48 -5.74 -8.30 14.61
CA GLN A 48 -5.27 -9.66 14.92
C GLN A 48 -6.32 -10.46 15.69
N ARG A 49 -6.90 -9.89 16.75
CA ARG A 49 -7.95 -10.53 17.55
C ARG A 49 -9.21 -10.83 16.73
N ASP A 50 -9.68 -9.86 15.93
CA ASP A 50 -10.90 -9.98 15.17
C ASP A 50 -10.75 -11.00 14.03
N LEU A 51 -9.59 -11.05 13.37
CA LEU A 51 -9.27 -12.06 12.35
C LEU A 51 -9.10 -13.47 12.97
N ALA A 52 -8.44 -13.58 14.11
CA ALA A 52 -8.28 -14.87 14.81
C ALA A 52 -9.61 -15.46 15.30
N ALA A 53 -10.58 -14.61 15.63
CA ALA A 53 -11.92 -15.07 16.02
C ALA A 53 -12.71 -15.65 14.83
N LEU A 54 -12.50 -15.13 13.61
CA LEU A 54 -13.24 -15.52 12.41
C LEU A 54 -12.50 -16.59 11.58
N TRP A 55 -11.17 -16.57 11.57
CA TRP A 55 -10.29 -17.48 10.80
C TRP A 55 -9.07 -17.87 11.61
N PRO A 56 -9.26 -18.66 12.71
CA PRO A 56 -8.18 -19.02 13.63
C PRO A 56 -7.07 -19.87 12.98
N GLU A 57 -7.36 -20.50 11.84
CA GLU A 57 -6.41 -21.31 11.08
C GLU A 57 -5.44 -20.47 10.21
N ILE A 58 -5.70 -19.17 10.03
CA ILE A 58 -4.86 -18.31 9.20
C ILE A 58 -3.97 -17.47 10.11
N PRO A 59 -2.65 -17.69 10.11
CA PRO A 59 -1.71 -16.90 10.89
C PRO A 59 -1.71 -15.43 10.47
N PHE A 60 -1.18 -14.58 11.34
CA PHE A 60 -1.17 -13.13 11.19
C PHE A 60 0.25 -12.59 11.35
N LEU A 61 0.68 -11.74 10.42
CA LEU A 61 1.94 -11.01 10.42
C LEU A 61 1.63 -9.51 10.40
N GLY A 62 2.07 -8.79 11.43
CA GLY A 62 2.01 -7.34 11.50
C GLY A 62 3.39 -6.69 11.38
N GLU A 63 3.41 -5.45 10.90
CA GLU A 63 4.64 -4.65 10.82
C GLU A 63 5.35 -4.54 12.18
N GLU A 64 4.59 -4.43 13.28
CA GLU A 64 5.13 -4.20 14.62
C GLU A 64 5.65 -5.47 15.32
N MET A 65 5.65 -6.60 14.64
CA MET A 65 6.25 -7.85 15.14
C MET A 65 7.77 -7.85 14.96
N SER A 66 8.48 -8.70 15.75
CA SER A 66 9.93 -8.84 15.57
C SER A 66 10.28 -9.47 14.21
N ALA A 67 11.46 -9.16 13.70
CA ALA A 67 11.94 -9.71 12.42
C ALA A 67 11.98 -11.25 12.43
N GLU A 68 12.32 -11.87 13.57
CA GLU A 68 12.34 -13.33 13.73
C GLU A 68 10.92 -13.91 13.61
N GLN A 69 9.93 -13.29 14.25
CA GLN A 69 8.53 -13.70 14.16
C GLN A 69 8.01 -13.56 12.73
N GLN A 70 8.30 -12.44 12.07
CA GLN A 70 7.92 -12.20 10.68
C GLN A 70 8.52 -13.24 9.72
N GLN A 71 9.79 -13.60 9.89
CA GLN A 71 10.47 -14.62 9.09
C GLN A 71 9.82 -16.01 9.23
N VAL A 72 9.50 -16.41 10.47
CA VAL A 72 8.83 -17.69 10.75
C VAL A 72 7.43 -17.72 10.13
N LEU A 73 6.67 -16.63 10.23
CA LEU A 73 5.32 -16.53 9.69
C LEU A 73 5.30 -16.55 8.16
N MET A 74 6.28 -15.93 7.50
CA MET A 74 6.38 -15.96 6.02
C MET A 74 6.48 -17.37 5.44
N GLN A 75 7.01 -18.34 6.18
CA GLN A 75 7.07 -19.75 5.75
C GLN A 75 5.67 -20.39 5.61
N GLN A 76 4.63 -19.75 6.18
CA GLN A 76 3.24 -20.22 6.13
C GLN A 76 2.41 -19.56 5.03
N ALA A 77 2.98 -18.65 4.25
CA ALA A 77 2.28 -17.87 3.24
C ALA A 77 1.57 -18.72 2.16
N ASP A 78 2.07 -19.93 1.86
CA ASP A 78 1.43 -20.84 0.91
C ASP A 78 0.07 -21.36 1.39
N THR A 79 -0.08 -21.62 2.70
CA THR A 79 -1.33 -22.12 3.27
C THR A 79 -2.31 -20.98 3.56
N GLY A 80 -1.82 -19.80 3.84
CA GLY A 80 -2.54 -18.57 4.14
C GLY A 80 -1.84 -17.75 5.19
N LEU A 81 -1.70 -16.44 4.95
CA LEU A 81 -1.07 -15.50 5.89
C LEU A 81 -1.71 -14.11 5.75
N TRP A 82 -2.25 -13.59 6.83
CA TRP A 82 -2.63 -12.18 6.91
C TRP A 82 -1.39 -11.31 7.07
N ILE A 83 -1.33 -10.20 6.32
CA ILE A 83 -0.26 -9.20 6.39
C ILE A 83 -0.90 -7.86 6.69
N LEU A 84 -0.47 -7.19 7.76
CA LEU A 84 -1.00 -5.89 8.17
C LEU A 84 0.10 -4.85 8.35
N ASP A 85 -0.08 -3.69 7.73
CA ASP A 85 0.42 -2.41 8.23
C ASP A 85 -0.72 -1.75 9.01
N PRO A 86 -0.59 -1.51 10.33
CA PRO A 86 -1.68 -0.93 11.11
C PRO A 86 -1.92 0.54 10.81
N VAL A 87 -0.88 1.33 10.50
CA VAL A 87 -0.99 2.77 10.18
C VAL A 87 0.10 3.16 9.17
N ASP A 88 -0.05 2.75 7.90
CA ASP A 88 0.82 3.27 6.85
C ASP A 88 0.70 4.80 6.78
N GLY A 89 1.86 5.48 6.81
CA GLY A 89 1.93 6.92 6.99
C GLY A 89 2.00 7.37 8.45
N THR A 90 2.63 6.59 9.35
CA THR A 90 2.78 6.94 10.78
C THR A 90 3.43 8.31 11.00
N THR A 91 4.36 8.72 10.13
CA THR A 91 4.92 10.09 10.17
C THR A 91 3.84 11.15 9.96
N ASN A 92 2.97 10.95 8.97
CA ASN A 92 1.86 11.86 8.69
C ASN A 92 0.90 11.94 9.88
N PHE A 93 0.55 10.78 10.43
CA PHE A 93 -0.28 10.67 11.62
C PHE A 93 0.32 11.47 12.79
N SER A 94 1.61 11.30 13.07
CA SER A 94 2.31 11.93 14.19
C SER A 94 2.39 13.45 14.08
N VAL A 95 2.56 13.99 12.86
CA VAL A 95 2.63 15.45 12.63
C VAL A 95 1.27 16.08 12.34
N GLY A 96 0.19 15.29 12.36
CA GLY A 96 -1.18 15.79 12.12
C GLY A 96 -1.51 16.03 10.66
N LEU A 97 -0.79 15.42 9.71
CA LEU A 97 -1.12 15.44 8.28
C LEU A 97 -2.17 14.35 7.98
N PRO A 98 -3.36 14.70 7.41
CA PRO A 98 -4.49 13.78 7.30
C PRO A 98 -4.38 12.81 6.09
N ILE A 99 -3.28 12.05 6.01
CA ILE A 99 -3.00 11.08 4.94
C ILE A 99 -2.31 9.86 5.57
N PHE A 100 -3.09 8.88 5.98
CA PHE A 100 -2.64 7.65 6.62
C PHE A 100 -3.79 6.63 6.67
N GLY A 101 -3.44 5.36 6.85
CA GLY A 101 -4.43 4.34 7.09
C GLY A 101 -3.89 2.92 7.12
N PRO A 102 -4.69 1.94 7.55
CA PRO A 102 -4.28 0.55 7.58
C PRO A 102 -4.27 -0.09 6.19
N SER A 103 -3.35 -1.02 6.00
CA SER A 103 -3.22 -1.87 4.82
C SER A 103 -3.22 -3.33 5.23
N LEU A 104 -4.23 -4.10 4.79
CA LEU A 104 -4.41 -5.50 5.11
C LEU A 104 -4.46 -6.35 3.84
N ALA A 105 -3.61 -7.36 3.76
CA ALA A 105 -3.61 -8.34 2.67
C ALA A 105 -3.73 -9.76 3.18
N LEU A 106 -4.28 -10.66 2.35
CA LEU A 106 -4.22 -12.11 2.54
C LEU A 106 -3.36 -12.71 1.43
N ILE A 107 -2.27 -13.37 1.80
CA ILE A 107 -1.48 -14.19 0.90
C ILE A 107 -1.94 -15.63 1.03
N ARG A 108 -2.07 -16.34 -0.10
CA ARG A 108 -2.36 -17.78 -0.16
C ARG A 108 -1.85 -18.34 -1.48
N GLY A 109 -1.24 -19.53 -1.45
CA GLY A 109 -0.65 -20.14 -2.66
C GLY A 109 0.43 -19.25 -3.30
N GLY A 110 1.22 -18.56 -2.49
CA GLY A 110 2.27 -17.65 -2.97
C GLY A 110 1.75 -16.40 -3.71
N GLN A 111 0.48 -16.03 -3.54
CA GLN A 111 -0.13 -14.87 -4.20
C GLN A 111 -0.96 -14.05 -3.22
N VAL A 112 -1.03 -12.74 -3.43
CA VAL A 112 -2.02 -11.90 -2.74
C VAL A 112 -3.39 -12.20 -3.31
N VAL A 113 -4.32 -12.72 -2.51
CA VAL A 113 -5.66 -13.11 -2.94
C VAL A 113 -6.75 -12.15 -2.48
N LEU A 114 -6.48 -11.33 -1.47
CA LEU A 114 -7.37 -10.29 -0.97
C LEU A 114 -6.53 -9.12 -0.48
N GLY A 115 -7.00 -7.90 -0.73
CA GLY A 115 -6.39 -6.66 -0.24
C GLY A 115 -7.45 -5.66 0.19
N VAL A 116 -7.20 -4.97 1.31
CA VAL A 116 -8.02 -3.85 1.79
C VAL A 116 -7.10 -2.76 2.31
N VAL A 117 -7.33 -1.53 1.87
CA VAL A 117 -6.65 -0.32 2.35
C VAL A 117 -7.72 0.71 2.71
N MET A 118 -7.55 1.42 3.81
CA MET A 118 -8.46 2.50 4.18
C MET A 118 -7.74 3.84 4.30
N ASP A 119 -8.24 4.87 3.61
CA ASP A 119 -7.94 6.27 3.92
C ASP A 119 -8.87 6.69 5.08
N VAL A 120 -8.32 6.74 6.28
CA VAL A 120 -9.10 6.97 7.51
C VAL A 120 -9.77 8.34 7.50
N MET A 121 -9.07 9.35 6.99
CA MET A 121 -9.55 10.73 7.05
C MET A 121 -10.60 11.07 5.99
N ARG A 122 -10.65 10.28 4.90
CA ARG A 122 -11.67 10.42 3.85
C ARG A 122 -12.80 9.42 3.97
N ASP A 123 -12.69 8.47 4.92
CA ASP A 123 -13.59 7.34 5.05
C ASP A 123 -13.74 6.56 3.73
N GLU A 124 -12.61 6.35 3.05
CA GLU A 124 -12.52 5.63 1.79
C GLU A 124 -11.88 4.26 2.01
N VAL A 125 -12.63 3.20 1.71
CA VAL A 125 -12.16 1.82 1.82
C VAL A 125 -11.98 1.25 0.42
N PHE A 126 -10.74 1.02 0.04
CA PHE A 126 -10.37 0.30 -1.17
C PHE A 126 -10.27 -1.19 -0.85
N SER A 127 -10.86 -2.04 -1.66
CA SER A 127 -10.76 -3.49 -1.48
C SER A 127 -10.67 -4.20 -2.82
N ALA A 128 -10.02 -5.37 -2.83
CA ALA A 128 -9.95 -6.23 -4.00
C ALA A 128 -9.91 -7.70 -3.60
N ALA A 129 -10.46 -8.56 -4.46
CA ALA A 129 -10.26 -10.00 -4.43
C ALA A 129 -9.74 -10.43 -5.80
N ARG A 130 -8.74 -11.32 -5.80
CA ARG A 130 -8.06 -11.75 -7.03
C ARG A 130 -9.01 -12.36 -8.04
N GLY A 131 -9.05 -11.77 -9.25
CA GLY A 131 -9.92 -12.17 -10.35
C GLY A 131 -11.37 -11.71 -10.23
N GLU A 132 -11.73 -10.97 -9.19
CA GLU A 132 -13.11 -10.49 -8.99
C GLU A 132 -13.25 -8.98 -9.28
N GLY A 133 -12.14 -8.22 -9.23
CA GLY A 133 -12.09 -6.78 -9.41
C GLY A 133 -11.72 -6.03 -8.13
N ALA A 134 -11.84 -4.71 -8.18
CA ALA A 134 -11.61 -3.82 -7.03
C ALA A 134 -12.81 -2.91 -6.78
N TRP A 135 -12.94 -2.46 -5.53
CA TRP A 135 -14.05 -1.61 -5.06
C TRP A 135 -13.55 -0.45 -4.21
N LEU A 136 -14.24 0.66 -4.30
CA LEU A 136 -14.12 1.81 -3.42
C LEU A 136 -15.46 2.01 -2.71
N ASN A 137 -15.48 1.89 -1.38
CA ASN A 137 -16.69 1.98 -0.55
C ASN A 137 -17.84 1.07 -1.03
N GLY A 138 -17.50 -0.14 -1.51
CA GLY A 138 -18.47 -1.12 -2.03
C GLY A 138 -18.94 -0.87 -3.47
N GLU A 139 -18.55 0.23 -4.09
CA GLU A 139 -18.78 0.48 -5.51
C GLU A 139 -17.62 -0.05 -6.35
N ARG A 140 -17.93 -0.80 -7.41
CA ARG A 140 -16.91 -1.38 -8.28
C ARG A 140 -16.11 -0.27 -9.00
N MET A 141 -14.80 -0.32 -8.88
CA MET A 141 -13.91 0.60 -9.56
C MET A 141 -13.81 0.23 -11.06
N PRO A 142 -13.94 1.21 -11.96
CA PRO A 142 -13.71 0.97 -13.38
C PRO A 142 -12.20 0.82 -13.66
N PRO A 143 -11.82 0.18 -14.78
CA PRO A 143 -10.44 0.23 -15.26
C PRO A 143 -9.99 1.68 -15.47
N VAL A 144 -8.76 1.98 -15.06
CA VAL A 144 -8.17 3.30 -15.28
C VAL A 144 -7.64 3.38 -16.71
N VAL A 145 -8.15 4.32 -17.49
CA VAL A 145 -7.67 4.60 -18.84
C VAL A 145 -7.26 6.06 -18.91
N SER A 146 -5.99 6.33 -19.15
CA SER A 146 -5.48 7.69 -19.33
C SER A 146 -5.22 7.96 -20.81
N ASN A 147 -5.85 9.00 -21.35
CA ASN A 147 -5.56 9.51 -22.69
C ASN A 147 -4.49 10.62 -22.68
N LEU A 148 -3.94 10.95 -21.52
CA LEU A 148 -2.92 11.99 -21.38
C LEU A 148 -1.55 11.47 -21.84
N PRO A 149 -0.74 12.29 -22.55
CA PRO A 149 0.68 12.00 -22.72
C PRO A 149 1.40 12.11 -21.36
N LEU A 150 2.50 11.40 -21.18
CA LEU A 150 3.26 11.39 -19.93
C LEU A 150 3.58 12.82 -19.42
N SER A 151 3.94 13.73 -20.32
CA SER A 151 4.24 15.14 -20.00
C SER A 151 3.07 15.95 -19.40
N LYS A 152 1.86 15.40 -19.34
CA LYS A 152 0.67 16.04 -18.75
C LYS A 152 0.16 15.28 -17.51
N THR A 153 0.87 14.25 -17.08
CA THR A 153 0.47 13.42 -15.95
C THR A 153 0.85 14.02 -14.61
N VAL A 154 0.21 13.51 -13.55
CA VAL A 154 0.59 13.74 -12.16
C VAL A 154 1.29 12.47 -11.66
N ALA A 155 2.56 12.61 -11.28
CA ALA A 155 3.37 11.53 -10.74
C ALA A 155 3.33 11.53 -9.20
N CYS A 156 3.30 10.36 -8.58
CA CYS A 156 3.58 10.18 -7.16
C CYS A 156 4.97 9.55 -7.01
N ILE A 157 5.91 10.25 -6.36
CA ILE A 157 7.30 9.81 -6.28
C ILE A 157 7.86 10.04 -4.88
N ASP A 158 8.41 8.99 -4.26
CA ASP A 158 9.24 9.13 -3.06
C ASP A 158 10.73 9.24 -3.44
N PHE A 159 11.21 10.47 -3.62
CA PHE A 159 12.58 10.77 -4.02
C PHE A 159 13.63 10.25 -3.03
N LYS A 160 13.36 10.26 -1.72
CA LYS A 160 14.32 9.87 -0.69
C LYS A 160 14.69 8.38 -0.73
N ARG A 161 13.86 7.57 -1.38
CA ARG A 161 14.05 6.11 -1.52
C ARG A 161 14.70 5.72 -2.85
N LEU A 162 14.94 6.67 -3.75
CA LEU A 162 15.59 6.45 -5.04
C LEU A 162 17.10 6.55 -4.94
N ALA A 163 17.80 5.94 -5.90
CA ALA A 163 19.21 6.23 -6.11
C ALA A 163 19.40 7.72 -6.46
N PRO A 164 20.45 8.40 -5.93
CA PRO A 164 20.62 9.85 -6.09
C PRO A 164 20.57 10.33 -7.55
N ALA A 165 21.17 9.61 -8.48
CA ALA A 165 21.17 9.96 -9.90
C ALA A 165 19.74 9.98 -10.48
N LEU A 166 18.92 8.95 -10.21
CA LEU A 166 17.54 8.88 -10.66
C LEU A 166 16.68 9.96 -9.98
N ALA A 167 16.87 10.17 -8.67
CA ALA A 167 16.15 11.22 -7.95
C ALA A 167 16.42 12.61 -8.53
N THR A 168 17.70 12.93 -8.79
CA THR A 168 18.13 14.20 -9.40
C THR A 168 17.52 14.39 -10.78
N ARG A 169 17.58 13.36 -11.65
CA ARG A 169 17.02 13.43 -12.98
C ARG A 169 15.50 13.64 -12.95
N MET A 170 14.77 12.88 -12.17
CA MET A 170 13.32 13.01 -12.05
C MET A 170 12.87 14.36 -11.46
N ALA A 171 13.71 15.00 -10.63
CA ALA A 171 13.41 16.31 -10.07
C ALA A 171 13.79 17.48 -11.00
N CYS A 172 14.90 17.37 -11.74
CA CYS A 172 15.43 18.46 -12.57
C CYS A 172 14.96 18.39 -14.03
N GLU A 173 14.70 17.19 -14.54
CA GLU A 173 14.26 16.92 -15.92
C GLU A 173 13.02 16.03 -15.94
N PRO A 174 11.89 16.47 -15.29
CA PRO A 174 10.73 15.62 -15.11
C PRO A 174 10.01 15.32 -16.44
N PRO A 175 9.71 14.04 -16.75
CA PRO A 175 8.93 13.71 -17.93
C PRO A 175 7.41 13.91 -17.73
N TYR A 176 7.00 14.25 -16.52
CA TYR A 176 5.61 14.50 -16.11
C TYR A 176 5.33 15.99 -15.87
N SER A 177 4.05 16.36 -15.70
CA SER A 177 3.64 17.76 -15.47
C SER A 177 3.78 18.21 -14.02
N SER A 178 3.45 17.34 -13.08
CA SER A 178 3.40 17.68 -11.65
C SER A 178 3.72 16.47 -10.81
N GLN A 179 4.33 16.69 -9.62
CA GLN A 179 4.73 15.61 -8.74
C GLN A 179 4.13 15.80 -7.33
N ARG A 180 3.84 14.67 -6.68
CA ARG A 180 3.48 14.58 -5.27
C ARG A 180 4.32 13.52 -4.58
N SER A 181 4.48 13.68 -3.26
CA SER A 181 4.92 12.64 -2.33
C SER A 181 4.02 12.78 -1.12
N ILE A 182 3.17 11.80 -0.87
CA ILE A 182 2.15 11.91 0.18
C ILE A 182 2.50 11.16 1.45
N GLY A 183 3.53 10.31 1.43
CA GLY A 183 4.08 9.66 2.61
C GLY A 183 3.23 8.52 3.17
N SER A 184 2.43 7.88 2.33
CA SER A 184 1.67 6.67 2.60
C SER A 184 1.72 5.78 1.36
N VAL A 185 2.48 4.70 1.41
CA VAL A 185 2.67 3.78 0.28
C VAL A 185 1.37 3.08 -0.08
N ALA A 186 0.61 2.63 0.90
CA ALA A 186 -0.66 1.95 0.66
C ALA A 186 -1.65 2.86 -0.07
N LEU A 187 -1.72 4.15 0.32
CA LEU A 187 -2.58 5.13 -0.34
C LEU A 187 -2.03 5.55 -1.70
N ASP A 188 -0.70 5.60 -1.90
CA ASP A 188 -0.10 5.85 -3.21
C ASP A 188 -0.63 4.85 -4.26
N TRP A 189 -0.58 3.54 -3.95
CA TRP A 189 -1.10 2.48 -4.82
C TRP A 189 -2.60 2.62 -5.09
N CYS A 190 -3.39 2.85 -4.04
CA CYS A 190 -4.85 3.01 -4.14
C CYS A 190 -5.24 4.23 -4.97
N TRP A 191 -4.50 5.33 -4.83
CA TRP A 191 -4.80 6.55 -5.58
C TRP A 191 -4.36 6.48 -7.04
N VAL A 192 -3.36 5.66 -7.39
CA VAL A 192 -3.10 5.28 -8.79
C VAL A 192 -4.24 4.42 -9.32
N ALA A 193 -4.70 3.42 -8.56
CA ALA A 193 -5.83 2.57 -8.93
C ALA A 193 -7.14 3.35 -9.11
N ALA A 194 -7.30 4.49 -8.41
CA ALA A 194 -8.44 5.40 -8.53
C ALA A 194 -8.25 6.49 -9.59
N GLY A 195 -7.11 6.52 -10.32
CA GLY A 195 -6.81 7.54 -11.32
C GLY A 195 -6.51 8.93 -10.76
N ARG A 196 -6.29 9.07 -9.44
CA ARG A 196 -5.90 10.33 -8.80
C ARG A 196 -4.45 10.70 -9.08
N PHE A 197 -3.58 9.70 -9.11
CA PHE A 197 -2.24 9.75 -9.67
C PHE A 197 -2.20 8.91 -10.95
N HIS A 198 -1.36 9.31 -11.89
CA HIS A 198 -1.29 8.63 -13.18
C HIS A 198 -0.14 7.63 -13.21
N VAL A 199 0.99 7.98 -12.59
CA VAL A 199 2.19 7.16 -12.49
C VAL A 199 2.78 7.21 -11.08
N TYR A 200 3.44 6.14 -10.67
CA TYR A 200 4.07 5.99 -9.36
C TYR A 200 5.50 5.47 -9.48
N LEU A 201 6.35 5.95 -8.57
CA LEU A 201 7.73 5.49 -8.43
C LEU A 201 8.15 5.51 -6.97
N HIS A 202 8.57 4.36 -6.47
CA HIS A 202 9.12 4.21 -5.13
C HIS A 202 10.34 3.28 -5.15
N GLY A 203 11.44 3.70 -4.55
CA GLY A 203 12.68 2.93 -4.59
C GLY A 203 12.72 1.74 -3.63
N LYS A 204 11.92 1.74 -2.55
CA LYS A 204 12.05 0.72 -1.50
C LYS A 204 10.86 0.73 -0.55
N GLN A 205 9.96 -0.25 -0.63
CA GLN A 205 8.75 -0.41 0.17
C GLN A 205 8.69 -1.81 0.81
N GLY A 206 8.10 -1.92 2.01
CA GLY A 206 7.90 -3.20 2.71
C GLY A 206 6.68 -3.97 2.17
N LEU A 207 6.62 -5.26 2.46
CA LEU A 207 5.54 -6.15 2.00
C LEU A 207 4.16 -5.66 2.46
N TRP A 208 4.03 -5.26 3.73
CA TRP A 208 2.78 -4.79 4.31
C TRP A 208 2.31 -3.45 3.75
N ASP A 209 3.25 -2.58 3.30
CA ASP A 209 2.93 -1.29 2.68
C ASP A 209 2.22 -1.48 1.33
N TYR A 210 2.70 -2.44 0.49
CA TYR A 210 2.27 -2.50 -0.90
C TYR A 210 1.34 -3.67 -1.25
N ALA A 211 1.34 -4.78 -0.49
CA ALA A 211 0.67 -6.01 -0.96
C ALA A 211 -0.82 -5.81 -1.28
N ALA A 212 -1.56 -5.12 -0.42
CA ALA A 212 -2.98 -4.84 -0.65
C ALA A 212 -3.18 -3.87 -1.82
N GLY A 213 -2.47 -2.74 -1.82
CA GLY A 213 -2.58 -1.71 -2.87
C GLY A 213 -2.16 -2.23 -4.26
N HIS A 214 -1.13 -3.08 -4.32
CA HIS A 214 -0.69 -3.75 -5.55
C HIS A 214 -1.80 -4.64 -6.14
N LEU A 215 -2.50 -5.45 -5.32
CA LEU A 215 -3.64 -6.23 -5.79
C LEU A 215 -4.77 -5.32 -6.28
N ILE A 216 -5.11 -4.26 -5.53
CA ILE A 216 -6.14 -3.30 -5.92
C ILE A 216 -5.83 -2.69 -7.28
N LEU A 217 -4.58 -2.29 -7.53
CA LEU A 217 -4.16 -1.76 -8.83
C LEU A 217 -4.27 -2.82 -9.93
N GLN A 218 -3.85 -4.06 -9.68
CA GLN A 218 -3.97 -5.15 -10.65
C GLN A 218 -5.42 -5.41 -11.05
N GLU A 219 -6.33 -5.42 -10.09
CA GLU A 219 -7.76 -5.73 -10.31
C GLU A 219 -8.53 -4.62 -11.05
N VAL A 220 -8.00 -3.42 -11.13
CA VAL A 220 -8.50 -2.35 -12.03
C VAL A 220 -7.78 -2.34 -13.39
N GLY A 221 -6.91 -3.31 -13.67
CA GLY A 221 -6.17 -3.41 -14.95
C GLY A 221 -4.90 -2.58 -15.01
N GLY A 222 -4.40 -2.07 -13.87
CA GLY A 222 -3.13 -1.35 -13.81
C GLY A 222 -1.91 -2.27 -13.95
N HIS A 223 -0.76 -1.68 -14.24
CA HIS A 223 0.50 -2.36 -14.52
C HIS A 223 1.59 -1.92 -13.55
N SER A 224 2.45 -2.85 -13.16
CA SER A 224 3.58 -2.57 -12.26
C SER A 224 4.74 -3.55 -12.45
N CYS A 225 5.95 -3.05 -12.19
CA CYS A 225 7.16 -3.86 -11.99
C CYS A 225 8.10 -3.17 -11.00
N THR A 226 9.20 -3.83 -10.65
CA THR A 226 10.30 -3.16 -9.95
C THR A 226 11.12 -2.30 -10.93
N LEU A 227 12.07 -1.52 -10.40
CA LEU A 227 13.05 -0.79 -11.24
C LEU A 227 13.89 -1.74 -12.11
N ASP A 228 14.05 -3.00 -11.68
CA ASP A 228 14.78 -4.03 -12.43
C ASP A 228 13.88 -4.84 -13.40
N GLY A 229 12.61 -4.43 -13.56
CA GLY A 229 11.65 -5.09 -14.46
C GLY A 229 11.04 -6.38 -13.91
N GLU A 230 11.29 -6.72 -12.65
CA GLU A 230 10.72 -7.91 -12.01
C GLU A 230 9.29 -7.67 -11.50
N ALA A 231 8.57 -8.75 -11.17
CA ALA A 231 7.31 -8.64 -10.44
C ALA A 231 7.51 -7.93 -9.08
N VAL A 232 6.64 -6.98 -8.73
CA VAL A 232 6.72 -6.28 -7.44
C VAL A 232 6.53 -7.25 -6.28
N PHE A 233 5.48 -8.08 -6.33
CA PHE A 233 5.23 -9.09 -5.32
C PHE A 233 6.01 -10.39 -5.64
N ASN A 234 6.81 -10.86 -4.68
CA ASN A 234 7.63 -12.08 -4.79
C ASN A 234 7.59 -12.96 -3.53
N ASN A 235 6.60 -12.78 -2.66
CA ASN A 235 6.39 -13.57 -1.44
C ASN A 235 7.62 -13.58 -0.49
N THR A 236 8.27 -12.44 -0.32
CA THR A 236 9.39 -12.25 0.61
C THR A 236 9.21 -10.99 1.46
N LEU A 237 9.98 -10.88 2.55
CA LEU A 237 10.06 -9.65 3.37
C LEU A 237 11.06 -8.63 2.83
N GLU A 238 11.77 -8.94 1.75
CA GLU A 238 12.69 -8.00 1.13
C GLU A 238 11.96 -6.77 0.62
N LYS A 239 12.52 -5.60 0.93
CA LYS A 239 11.94 -4.35 0.45
C LYS A 239 12.08 -4.25 -1.07
N ARG A 240 10.99 -3.90 -1.76
CA ARG A 240 10.92 -3.86 -3.23
C ARG A 240 10.78 -2.42 -3.73
N SER A 241 11.38 -2.13 -4.88
CA SER A 241 11.03 -0.93 -5.64
C SER A 241 9.71 -1.14 -6.38
N ALA A 242 9.07 -0.06 -6.81
CA ALA A 242 7.88 -0.12 -7.64
C ALA A 242 7.83 1.02 -8.64
N VAL A 243 7.48 0.64 -9.86
CA VAL A 243 7.07 1.52 -10.95
C VAL A 243 5.67 1.08 -11.34
N CYS A 244 4.69 1.97 -11.35
CA CYS A 244 3.37 1.58 -11.82
C CYS A 244 2.59 2.71 -12.49
N ALA A 245 1.55 2.32 -13.23
CA ALA A 245 0.56 3.20 -13.82
C ALA A 245 -0.80 2.49 -13.92
N GLY A 246 -1.87 3.29 -14.08
CA GLY A 246 -3.24 2.78 -14.19
C GLY A 246 -3.53 2.05 -15.50
N ASP A 247 -2.79 2.31 -16.58
CA ASP A 247 -2.96 1.66 -17.89
C ASP A 247 -1.62 1.27 -18.52
N GLY A 248 -1.65 0.27 -19.42
CA GLY A 248 -0.46 -0.33 -20.02
C GLY A 248 0.31 0.60 -20.93
N ARG A 249 -0.36 1.53 -21.66
CA ARG A 249 0.33 2.48 -22.52
C ARG A 249 1.15 3.46 -21.69
N LEU A 250 0.51 4.06 -20.70
CA LEU A 250 1.17 5.02 -19.83
C LEU A 250 2.28 4.36 -19.00
N PHE A 251 2.07 3.11 -18.59
CA PHE A 251 3.09 2.31 -17.90
C PHE A 251 4.33 2.12 -18.77
N ALA A 252 4.17 1.76 -20.05
CA ALA A 252 5.29 1.57 -20.96
C ALA A 252 6.07 2.89 -21.20
N GLU A 253 5.37 4.00 -21.41
CA GLU A 253 5.98 5.32 -21.54
C GLU A 253 6.73 5.73 -20.25
N TRP A 254 6.11 5.49 -19.09
CA TRP A 254 6.68 5.83 -17.80
C TRP A 254 7.94 5.00 -17.49
N TYR A 255 7.86 3.67 -17.68
CA TYR A 255 8.99 2.79 -17.44
C TYR A 255 10.18 3.13 -18.34
N ALA A 256 9.96 3.37 -19.63
CA ALA A 256 11.02 3.80 -20.56
C ALA A 256 11.69 5.10 -20.09
N ALA A 257 10.90 6.11 -19.72
CA ALA A 257 11.42 7.41 -19.27
C ALA A 257 12.28 7.34 -17.99
N LEU A 258 12.27 6.22 -17.25
CA LEU A 258 13.15 6.04 -16.09
C LEU A 258 14.59 5.66 -16.47
N PHE A 259 14.84 5.24 -17.72
CA PHE A 259 16.14 4.74 -18.17
C PHE A 259 16.72 5.54 -19.35
N ASP A 260 15.94 6.42 -19.98
CA ASP A 260 16.41 7.38 -21.00
C ASP A 260 17.17 8.55 -20.35
#